data_3ac262d6426755d058a5d20fb1c84786
#
_entry.id   3ac262d6426755d058a5d20fb1c84786
#
_cell.length_a   1.000
_cell.length_b   1.000
_cell.length_c   1.000
_cell.angle_alpha   90.00
_cell.angle_beta   90.00
_cell.angle_gamma   90.00
#
_symmetry.space_group_name_H-M   'P 1'
#
loop_
_entity.id
_entity.type
_entity.pdbx_description
1 polymer ?
#
loop_
_entity_poly.entity_id
_entity_poly.type
_entity_poly.pdbx_seq_one_letter_code
_entity_poly.pdbx_strand_id
1 'polypeptide(L)'
;MTTTPQKQLQHQVRARVLTGAGWLEGTFHLEQLHGFAQYLSKNAWYPMTEVVLARVGTLPFFQLARAETLLVVLSPGTRPLPTTTPANLKPQAVGFVLPPGSVDGTVQVATQLRLSDFIDHANGFIHVQQANVVLVDSGAQSFDDVLLNPQRLVGVSEPRP
;
A
#
# COMPACT_ATOMS: atom_id res chain seq x y z
N MET A 1 29.29 32.52 -3.62
CA MET A 1 28.24 31.69 -4.24
C MET A 1 27.67 30.79 -3.21
N THR A 2 26.51 31.14 -2.70
CA THR A 2 25.77 30.29 -1.82
C THR A 2 25.11 29.22 -2.68
N THR A 3 25.66 28.02 -2.65
CA THR A 3 24.98 26.85 -3.10
C THR A 3 23.74 26.71 -2.21
N THR A 4 22.58 27.05 -2.76
CA THR A 4 21.31 26.66 -2.16
C THR A 4 21.37 25.16 -1.95
N PRO A 5 21.23 24.66 -0.70
CA PRO A 5 21.11 23.22 -0.54
C PRO A 5 19.99 22.79 -1.47
N GLN A 6 20.31 21.92 -2.40
CA GLN A 6 19.28 21.27 -3.19
C GLN A 6 18.32 20.68 -2.16
N LYS A 7 17.17 21.31 -2.00
CA LYS A 7 16.07 20.67 -1.33
C LYS A 7 15.93 19.33 -2.04
N GLN A 8 16.29 18.28 -1.34
CA GLN A 8 15.95 16.96 -1.81
C GLN A 8 14.49 17.06 -2.22
N LEU A 9 14.25 16.91 -3.53
CA LEU A 9 12.90 16.97 -4.07
C LEU A 9 12.12 15.84 -3.39
N GLN A 10 11.42 16.20 -2.32
CA GLN A 10 10.54 15.28 -1.65
C GLN A 10 9.43 14.93 -2.64
N HIS A 11 9.38 13.67 -3.04
CA HIS A 11 8.26 13.19 -3.83
C HIS A 11 7.04 13.18 -2.95
N GLN A 12 6.05 13.92 -3.36
CA GLN A 12 4.75 13.93 -2.71
C GLN A 12 3.85 12.92 -3.41
N VAL A 13 3.25 12.03 -2.63
CA VAL A 13 2.31 11.05 -3.13
C VAL A 13 1.00 11.23 -2.41
N ARG A 14 -0.04 11.61 -3.15
CA ARG A 14 -1.39 11.63 -2.60
C ARG A 14 -2.03 10.28 -2.76
N ALA A 15 -2.58 9.75 -1.68
CA ALA A 15 -3.14 8.41 -1.68
C ALA A 15 -4.32 8.30 -0.73
N ARG A 16 -5.22 7.37 -1.04
CA ARG A 16 -6.25 6.91 -0.12
C ARG A 16 -5.69 5.76 0.69
N VAL A 17 -5.99 5.75 1.97
CA VAL A 17 -5.50 4.74 2.90
C VAL A 17 -6.67 4.15 3.66
N LEU A 18 -6.74 2.83 3.70
CA LEU A 18 -7.66 2.14 4.60
C LEU A 18 -6.94 1.85 5.91
N THR A 19 -7.52 2.35 6.99
CA THR A 19 -7.01 2.14 8.35
C THR A 19 -8.04 1.39 9.19
N GLY A 20 -7.66 0.99 10.41
CA GLY A 20 -8.60 0.42 11.37
C GLY A 20 -9.77 1.35 11.72
N ALA A 21 -9.59 2.67 11.53
CA ALA A 21 -10.62 3.68 11.77
C ALA A 21 -11.39 4.08 10.50
N GLY A 22 -11.15 3.43 9.37
CA GLY A 22 -11.79 3.73 8.09
C GLY A 22 -10.85 4.38 7.08
N TRP A 23 -11.44 4.92 6.01
CA TRP A 23 -10.68 5.55 4.93
C TRP A 23 -10.21 6.95 5.31
N LEU A 24 -8.98 7.26 4.88
CA LEU A 24 -8.47 8.61 4.86
C LEU A 24 -7.81 8.89 3.51
N GLU A 25 -7.62 10.15 3.20
CA GLU A 25 -6.88 10.58 2.01
C GLU A 25 -5.91 11.67 2.41
N GLY A 26 -4.68 11.59 1.94
CA GLY A 26 -3.66 12.58 2.29
C GLY A 26 -2.42 12.47 1.45
N THR A 27 -1.47 13.35 1.70
CA THR A 27 -0.22 13.45 0.97
C THR A 27 0.92 12.91 1.82
N PHE A 28 1.56 11.86 1.33
CA PHE A 28 2.81 11.33 1.88
C PHE A 28 3.99 12.13 1.35
N HIS A 29 5.04 12.24 2.16
CA HIS A 29 6.29 12.91 1.79
C HIS A 29 7.42 11.89 1.78
N LEU A 30 7.89 11.56 0.58
CA LEU A 30 8.89 10.51 0.36
C LEU A 30 10.27 11.10 0.14
N GLU A 31 11.29 10.44 0.66
CA GLU A 31 12.65 10.70 0.25
C GLU A 31 12.92 10.08 -1.13
N GLN A 32 13.75 10.75 -1.94
CA GLN A 32 13.94 10.44 -3.37
C GLN A 32 14.44 9.04 -3.70
N LEU A 33 15.03 8.34 -2.76
CA LEU A 33 15.83 7.14 -3.04
C LEU A 33 15.07 5.83 -2.89
N HIS A 34 13.79 5.88 -2.48
CA HIS A 34 13.05 4.67 -2.15
C HIS A 34 11.70 4.64 -2.86
N GLY A 35 11.34 3.49 -3.38
CA GLY A 35 9.98 3.24 -3.84
C GLY A 35 8.97 3.38 -2.69
N PHE A 36 7.72 3.65 -3.04
CA PHE A 36 6.67 3.90 -2.05
C PHE A 36 6.47 2.70 -1.11
N ALA A 37 6.51 1.47 -1.65
CA ALA A 37 6.38 0.26 -0.84
C ALA A 37 7.51 0.14 0.20
N GLN A 38 8.75 0.48 -0.17
CA GLN A 38 9.87 0.47 0.75
C GLN A 38 9.72 1.52 1.85
N TYR A 39 9.28 2.71 1.47
CA TYR A 39 9.01 3.78 2.42
C TYR A 39 8.00 3.34 3.48
N LEU A 40 6.87 2.77 3.05
CA LEU A 40 5.83 2.28 3.94
C LEU A 40 6.34 1.16 4.84
N SER A 41 7.23 0.33 4.34
CA SER A 41 7.75 -0.83 5.07
C SER A 41 8.80 -0.48 6.11
N LYS A 42 9.55 0.64 5.90
CA LYS A 42 10.67 1.02 6.76
C LYS A 42 10.26 1.92 7.92
N ASN A 43 9.19 2.67 7.80
CA ASN A 43 8.84 3.69 8.79
C ASN A 43 7.68 3.23 9.65
N ALA A 44 7.79 3.43 10.95
CA ALA A 44 6.70 3.12 11.89
C ALA A 44 5.60 4.16 11.85
N TRP A 45 5.94 5.39 11.44
CA TRP A 45 5.04 6.51 11.34
C TRP A 45 5.23 7.22 10.00
N TYR A 46 4.13 7.65 9.41
CA TYR A 46 4.14 8.37 8.14
C TYR A 46 3.66 9.80 8.36
N PRO A 47 4.55 10.80 8.27
CA PRO A 47 4.12 12.19 8.28
C PRO A 47 3.36 12.49 6.99
N MET A 48 2.15 13.01 7.15
CA MET A 48 1.27 13.35 6.04
C MET A 48 0.76 14.77 6.18
N THR A 49 0.42 15.38 5.06
CA THR A 49 -0.19 16.70 5.02
C THR A 49 -1.53 16.65 4.28
N GLU A 50 -2.37 17.62 4.55
CA GLU A 50 -3.68 17.77 3.89
C GLU A 50 -4.48 16.47 3.96
N VAL A 51 -4.62 15.93 5.17
CA VAL A 51 -5.31 14.66 5.40
C VAL A 51 -6.79 14.91 5.63
N VAL A 52 -7.61 14.24 4.85
CA VAL A 52 -9.07 14.26 5.00
C VAL A 52 -9.50 12.98 5.70
N LEU A 53 -10.05 13.14 6.90
CA LEU A 53 -10.62 12.05 7.68
C LEU A 53 -12.14 12.21 7.71
N ALA A 54 -12.85 11.12 7.44
CA ALA A 54 -14.30 11.10 7.63
C ALA A 54 -14.63 11.42 9.10
N ARG A 55 -15.57 12.31 9.33
CA ARG A 55 -16.06 12.78 10.65
C ARG A 55 -15.15 13.78 11.36
N VAL A 56 -13.91 13.98 10.93
CA VAL A 56 -12.98 14.93 11.56
C VAL A 56 -12.76 16.15 10.68
N GLY A 57 -12.75 15.97 9.36
CA GLY A 57 -12.47 17.04 8.40
C GLY A 57 -11.02 17.00 7.91
N THR A 58 -10.51 18.15 7.46
CA THR A 58 -9.17 18.25 6.90
C THR A 58 -8.17 18.66 7.99
N LEU A 59 -7.09 17.89 8.10
CA LEU A 59 -5.98 18.15 9.01
C LEU A 59 -4.76 18.60 8.21
N PRO A 60 -4.14 19.74 8.55
CA PRO A 60 -2.92 20.19 7.84
C PRO A 60 -1.76 19.23 7.99
N PHE A 61 -1.64 18.60 9.14
CA PHE A 61 -0.60 17.63 9.45
C PHE A 61 -1.18 16.45 10.22
N PHE A 62 -0.70 15.24 9.88
CA PHE A 62 -1.15 14.01 10.52
C PHE A 62 -0.03 12.98 10.50
N GLN A 63 0.21 12.31 11.61
CA GLN A 63 1.13 11.17 11.69
C GLN A 63 0.33 9.88 11.66
N LEU A 64 0.45 9.13 10.56
CA LEU A 64 -0.23 7.86 10.40
C LEU A 64 0.66 6.71 10.91
N ALA A 65 0.12 5.88 11.79
CA ALA A 65 0.85 4.71 12.29
C ALA A 65 0.83 3.57 11.25
N ARG A 66 2.00 3.00 10.95
CA ARG A 66 2.07 1.81 10.09
C ARG A 66 1.22 0.66 10.64
N ALA A 67 1.23 0.47 11.96
CA ALA A 67 0.48 -0.60 12.62
C ALA A 67 -1.04 -0.51 12.40
N GLU A 68 -1.56 0.68 12.11
CA GLU A 68 -2.98 0.89 11.84
C GLU A 68 -3.31 0.98 10.35
N THR A 69 -2.30 0.88 9.50
CA THR A 69 -2.45 0.95 8.04
C THR A 69 -2.72 -0.44 7.48
N LEU A 70 -3.88 -0.62 6.86
CA LEU A 70 -4.29 -1.89 6.26
C LEU A 70 -3.85 -1.97 4.81
N LEU A 71 -4.20 -0.98 4.02
CA LEU A 71 -3.77 -0.87 2.63
C LEU A 71 -3.70 0.59 2.17
N VAL A 72 -2.91 0.82 1.15
CA VAL A 72 -2.73 2.12 0.51
C VAL A 72 -3.07 1.98 -0.97
N VAL A 73 -4.00 2.81 -1.45
CA VAL A 73 -4.39 2.82 -2.87
C VAL A 73 -3.43 3.73 -3.63
N LEU A 74 -2.83 3.21 -4.69
CA LEU A 74 -1.91 3.97 -5.52
C LEU A 74 -2.67 4.76 -6.59
N SER A 75 -2.29 6.02 -6.76
CA SER A 75 -2.79 6.83 -7.87
C SER A 75 -2.17 6.38 -9.19
N PRO A 76 -2.86 6.54 -10.32
CA PRO A 76 -2.26 6.27 -11.62
C PRO A 76 -0.93 7.01 -11.79
N GLY A 77 0.09 6.30 -12.26
CA GLY A 77 1.43 6.85 -12.46
C GLY A 77 2.37 6.74 -11.26
N THR A 78 1.88 6.36 -10.09
CA THR A 78 2.74 6.08 -8.93
C THR A 78 3.36 4.70 -9.07
N ARG A 79 4.68 4.63 -9.03
CA ARG A 79 5.39 3.35 -9.11
C ARG A 79 5.58 2.79 -7.70
N PRO A 80 4.99 1.62 -7.40
CA PRO A 80 5.08 1.05 -6.05
C PRO A 80 6.45 0.45 -5.75
N LEU A 81 7.17 -0.01 -6.78
CA LEU A 81 8.41 -0.75 -6.65
C LEU A 81 9.54 -0.07 -7.43
N PRO A 82 10.81 -0.32 -7.04
CA PRO A 82 11.95 0.10 -7.86
C PRO A 82 11.85 -0.52 -9.26
N THR A 83 12.43 0.15 -10.25
CA THR A 83 12.29 -0.15 -11.68
C THR A 83 12.95 -1.46 -12.13
N THR A 84 13.68 -2.15 -11.26
CA THR A 84 14.26 -3.46 -11.57
C THR A 84 13.27 -4.56 -11.23
N THR A 85 12.56 -5.03 -12.24
CA THR A 85 11.68 -6.20 -12.11
C THR A 85 12.51 -7.46 -12.29
N PRO A 86 12.52 -8.40 -11.33
CA PRO A 86 13.15 -9.71 -11.57
C PRO A 86 12.52 -10.38 -12.78
N ALA A 87 13.37 -11.02 -13.61
CA ALA A 87 12.97 -11.57 -14.90
C ALA A 87 12.01 -12.79 -14.81
N ASN A 88 11.78 -13.34 -13.62
CA ASN A 88 11.07 -14.61 -13.43
C ASN A 88 9.87 -14.47 -12.50
N LEU A 89 8.95 -13.58 -12.85
CA LEU A 89 7.70 -13.41 -12.11
C LEU A 89 6.53 -13.99 -12.89
N LYS A 90 5.58 -14.57 -12.18
CA LYS A 90 4.28 -15.00 -12.74
C LYS A 90 3.15 -14.32 -11.98
N PRO A 91 2.07 -13.97 -12.68
CA PRO A 91 0.87 -13.48 -11.99
C PRO A 91 0.18 -14.63 -11.25
N GLN A 92 -0.23 -14.35 -10.03
CA GLN A 92 -0.94 -15.30 -9.18
C GLN A 92 -2.17 -14.60 -8.60
N ALA A 93 -3.33 -15.15 -8.88
CA ALA A 93 -4.57 -14.67 -8.27
C ALA A 93 -4.62 -15.09 -6.80
N VAL A 94 -5.07 -14.17 -5.94
CA VAL A 94 -5.00 -14.33 -4.49
C VAL A 94 -6.15 -13.60 -3.83
N GLY A 95 -6.64 -14.14 -2.71
CA GLY A 95 -7.58 -13.49 -1.82
C GLY A 95 -6.94 -13.20 -0.47
N PHE A 96 -7.09 -11.97 0.00
CA PHE A 96 -6.61 -11.55 1.32
C PHE A 96 -7.79 -11.20 2.21
N VAL A 97 -7.75 -11.64 3.45
CA VAL A 97 -8.78 -11.30 4.44
C VAL A 97 -8.19 -10.28 5.42
N LEU A 98 -8.88 -9.16 5.56
CA LEU A 98 -8.57 -8.06 6.47
C LEU A 98 -9.63 -7.99 7.55
N PRO A 99 -9.36 -7.34 8.71
CA PRO A 99 -10.38 -7.17 9.73
C PRO A 99 -11.71 -6.58 9.21
N PRO A 100 -11.70 -5.52 8.35
CA PRO A 100 -12.96 -4.96 7.85
C PRO A 100 -13.51 -5.61 6.58
N GLY A 101 -12.82 -6.60 5.98
CA GLY A 101 -13.28 -7.18 4.71
C GLY A 101 -12.26 -8.02 3.99
N SER A 102 -12.24 -7.93 2.66
CA SER A 102 -11.35 -8.74 1.83
C SER A 102 -10.81 -7.96 0.63
N VAL A 103 -9.68 -8.44 0.11
CA VAL A 103 -9.08 -7.93 -1.12
C VAL A 103 -8.77 -9.11 -2.03
N ASP A 104 -9.38 -9.13 -3.20
CA ASP A 104 -9.06 -10.10 -4.25
C ASP A 104 -8.27 -9.40 -5.34
N GLY A 105 -7.22 -10.03 -5.82
CA GLY A 105 -6.40 -9.43 -6.86
C GLY A 105 -5.29 -10.34 -7.33
N THR A 106 -4.30 -9.74 -8.00
CA THR A 106 -3.18 -10.46 -8.59
C THR A 106 -1.89 -9.95 -7.99
N VAL A 107 -1.04 -10.87 -7.55
CA VAL A 107 0.33 -10.56 -7.11
C VAL A 107 1.33 -11.19 -8.08
N GLN A 108 2.52 -10.58 -8.18
CA GLN A 108 3.61 -11.13 -8.98
C GLN A 108 4.50 -11.97 -8.07
N VAL A 109 4.57 -13.26 -8.35
CA VAL A 109 5.30 -14.24 -7.55
C VAL A 109 6.40 -14.82 -8.38
N ALA A 110 7.58 -15.05 -7.79
CA ALA A 110 8.66 -15.75 -8.48
C ALA A 110 8.18 -17.14 -8.94
N THR A 111 8.50 -17.53 -10.19
CA THR A 111 7.97 -18.76 -10.82
C THR A 111 8.28 -20.03 -10.04
N GLN A 112 9.29 -20.01 -9.19
CA GLN A 112 9.72 -21.14 -8.38
C GLN A 112 9.10 -21.17 -6.99
N LEU A 113 8.38 -20.11 -6.60
CA LEU A 113 7.79 -20.00 -5.26
C LEU A 113 6.32 -20.37 -5.27
N ARG A 114 5.88 -21.00 -4.21
CA ARG A 114 4.47 -21.18 -3.90
C ARG A 114 3.92 -19.91 -3.24
N LEU A 115 2.61 -19.72 -3.28
CA LEU A 115 1.96 -18.59 -2.64
C LEU A 115 2.28 -18.52 -1.13
N SER A 116 2.28 -19.67 -0.45
CA SER A 116 2.62 -19.73 0.97
C SER A 116 4.04 -19.23 1.23
N ASP A 117 5.00 -19.61 0.40
CA ASP A 117 6.39 -19.16 0.54
C ASP A 117 6.50 -17.65 0.30
N PHE A 118 5.77 -17.13 -0.68
CA PHE A 118 5.72 -15.70 -0.96
C PHE A 118 5.22 -14.91 0.25
N ILE A 119 4.15 -15.38 0.90
CA ILE A 119 3.58 -14.71 2.07
C ILE A 119 4.50 -14.83 3.27
N ASP A 120 5.09 -16.01 3.52
CA ASP A 120 5.99 -16.24 4.65
C ASP A 120 7.25 -15.36 4.56
N HIS A 121 7.69 -15.02 3.36
CA HIS A 121 8.88 -14.20 3.11
C HIS A 121 8.55 -12.73 2.82
N ALA A 122 7.30 -12.32 2.94
CA ALA A 122 6.91 -10.94 2.72
C ALA A 122 7.39 -10.05 3.86
N ASN A 123 8.44 -9.29 3.62
CA ASN A 123 9.06 -8.40 4.60
C ASN A 123 8.50 -6.98 4.55
N GLY A 124 7.60 -6.68 3.65
CA GLY A 124 7.08 -5.34 3.44
C GLY A 124 5.72 -5.37 2.77
N PHE A 125 5.21 -4.20 2.45
CA PHE A 125 3.91 -4.06 1.81
C PHE A 125 3.85 -4.84 0.50
N ILE A 126 2.74 -5.52 0.28
CA ILE A 126 2.52 -6.39 -0.87
C ILE A 126 1.78 -5.60 -1.94
N HIS A 127 2.34 -5.55 -3.15
CA HIS A 127 1.67 -4.93 -4.30
C HIS A 127 0.64 -5.89 -4.88
N VAL A 128 -0.62 -5.46 -4.87
CA VAL A 128 -1.75 -6.19 -5.43
C VAL A 128 -2.30 -5.42 -6.61
N GLN A 129 -2.34 -6.05 -7.77
CA GLN A 129 -2.86 -5.47 -9.00
C GLN A 129 -4.31 -5.91 -9.24
N GLN A 130 -5.09 -5.07 -9.90
CA GLN A 130 -6.50 -5.33 -10.20
C GLN A 130 -7.25 -5.76 -8.94
N ALA A 131 -7.09 -4.94 -7.89
CA ALA A 131 -7.62 -5.25 -6.56
C ALA A 131 -9.11 -4.92 -6.47
N ASN A 132 -9.89 -5.91 -6.02
CA ASN A 132 -11.28 -5.72 -5.64
C ASN A 132 -11.37 -5.74 -4.12
N VAL A 133 -11.64 -4.58 -3.54
CA VAL A 133 -11.72 -4.39 -2.08
C VAL A 133 -13.18 -4.43 -1.67
N VAL A 134 -13.54 -5.40 -0.85
CA VAL A 134 -14.91 -5.56 -0.34
C VAL A 134 -14.90 -5.34 1.17
N LEU A 135 -15.57 -4.28 1.60
CA LEU A 135 -15.68 -3.94 3.02
C LEU A 135 -17.10 -4.20 3.50
N VAL A 136 -17.21 -4.66 4.74
CA VAL A 136 -18.51 -4.98 5.36
C VAL A 136 -19.46 -3.78 5.34
N ASP A 137 -18.94 -2.58 5.60
CA ASP A 137 -19.76 -1.37 5.76
C ASP A 137 -19.93 -0.53 4.50
N SER A 138 -19.09 -0.71 3.48
CA SER A 138 -19.07 0.19 2.30
C SER A 138 -19.13 -0.51 0.95
N GLY A 139 -19.29 -1.83 0.92
CA GLY A 139 -19.41 -2.57 -0.32
C GLY A 139 -18.09 -2.73 -1.08
N ALA A 140 -18.19 -2.99 -2.38
CA ALA A 140 -17.06 -3.33 -3.23
C ALA A 140 -16.53 -2.10 -4.00
N GLN A 141 -15.20 -1.94 -4.04
CA GLN A 141 -14.51 -0.95 -4.86
C GLN A 141 -13.33 -1.61 -5.55
N SER A 142 -13.08 -1.24 -6.80
CA SER A 142 -11.98 -1.78 -7.59
C SER A 142 -10.89 -0.72 -7.77
N PHE A 143 -9.64 -1.14 -7.62
CA PHE A 143 -8.47 -0.28 -7.80
C PHE A 143 -7.43 -0.99 -8.66
N ASP A 144 -6.71 -0.25 -9.48
CA ASP A 144 -5.69 -0.82 -10.34
C ASP A 144 -4.51 -1.37 -9.52
N ASP A 145 -4.08 -0.62 -8.52
CA ASP A 145 -2.92 -0.97 -7.71
C ASP A 145 -3.14 -0.58 -6.26
N VAL A 146 -2.89 -1.52 -5.35
CA VAL A 146 -2.86 -1.24 -3.91
C VAL A 146 -1.60 -1.85 -3.28
N LEU A 147 -1.16 -1.25 -2.18
CA LEU A 147 -0.12 -1.80 -1.33
C LEU A 147 -0.77 -2.28 -0.04
N LEU A 148 -0.59 -3.55 0.27
CA LEU A 148 -1.24 -4.23 1.38
C LEU A 148 -0.24 -4.50 2.49
N ASN A 149 -0.60 -4.17 3.73
CA ASN A 149 0.25 -4.42 4.89
C ASN A 149 0.12 -5.89 5.32
N PRO A 150 1.17 -6.72 5.14
CA PRO A 150 1.07 -8.15 5.46
C PRO A 150 0.89 -8.41 6.96
N GLN A 151 1.30 -7.49 7.81
CA GLN A 151 1.18 -7.65 9.27
C GLN A 151 -0.24 -7.46 9.78
N ARG A 152 -1.14 -6.96 8.94
CA ARG A 152 -2.54 -6.72 9.30
C ARG A 152 -3.51 -7.70 8.64
N LEU A 153 -3.00 -8.73 7.99
CA LEU A 153 -3.82 -9.75 7.36
C LEU A 153 -4.35 -10.74 8.40
N VAL A 154 -5.62 -11.09 8.26
CA VAL A 154 -6.22 -12.20 9.00
C VAL A 154 -5.85 -13.52 8.35
N GLY A 155 -5.80 -13.54 7.03
CA GLY A 155 -5.47 -14.72 6.27
C GLY A 155 -5.33 -14.47 4.79
N VAL A 156 -4.83 -15.47 4.09
CA VAL A 156 -4.62 -15.44 2.63
C VAL A 156 -5.18 -16.73 2.06
N SER A 157 -5.90 -16.61 0.96
CA SER A 157 -6.49 -17.77 0.28
C SER A 157 -6.23 -17.75 -1.21
N GLU A 158 -6.24 -18.93 -1.82
CA GLU A 158 -6.37 -19.01 -3.26
C GLU A 158 -7.78 -18.60 -3.66
N PRO A 159 -7.96 -17.99 -4.84
CA PRO A 159 -9.29 -17.59 -5.27
C PRO A 159 -10.17 -18.83 -5.50
N ARG A 160 -11.45 -18.68 -5.23
CA ARG A 160 -12.42 -19.71 -5.59
C ARG A 160 -12.44 -19.88 -7.12
N PRO A 161 -12.45 -21.11 -7.61
CA PRO A 161 -12.59 -21.35 -9.04
C PRO A 161 -13.92 -20.81 -9.61
#